data_7882914cf2f15a8a383229245bd02c90
#
_entry.id   7882914cf2f15a8a383229245bd02c90
#
_cell.length_a   1.000
_cell.length_b   1.000
_cell.length_c   1.000
_cell.angle_alpha   90.00
_cell.angle_beta   90.00
_cell.angle_gamma   90.00
#
_symmetry.space_group_name_H-M   'P 1'
#
loop_
_entity.id
_entity.type
_entity.pdbx_description
1 polymer ?
#
loop_
_entity_poly.entity_id
_entity_poly.type
_entity_poly.pdbx_seq_one_letter_code
_entity_poly.pdbx_strand_id
1 'polypeptide(L)'
;MTTVQQIYEEMQCIAPLALAESWDNPGLLVDCGGGVSRVLVTLDITPEVVEEAARKGCGLIVSHHPVIFSPLKKLSGQDVAFQLVKNGISAICMHTNLDAAEGGVNEVLAGIFGMREMEAFAEGCGRVGSIEPVTVPELAKKAQQALASRCNQPLDGPAVQVKFADTGKTVQ
;
A
#
# COMPACT_ATOMS: atom_id res chain seq x y z
N MET A 1 4.59 -7.38 25.23
CA MET A 1 3.82 -6.73 24.17
C MET A 1 4.80 -5.95 23.30
N THR A 2 4.68 -6.07 22.00
CA THR A 2 5.50 -5.29 21.04
C THR A 2 5.04 -3.83 21.06
N THR A 3 5.97 -2.89 21.02
CA THR A 3 5.62 -1.46 20.98
C THR A 3 5.40 -0.99 19.55
N VAL A 4 4.70 0.14 19.38
CA VAL A 4 4.56 0.81 18.06
C VAL A 4 5.92 1.08 17.45
N GLN A 5 6.88 1.58 18.26
CA GLN A 5 8.23 1.90 17.82
C GLN A 5 8.99 0.67 17.29
N GLN A 6 8.88 -0.48 17.97
CA GLN A 6 9.51 -1.72 17.50
C GLN A 6 8.93 -2.18 16.15
N ILE A 7 7.61 -2.09 15.97
CA ILE A 7 6.99 -2.41 14.68
C ILE A 7 7.45 -1.43 13.60
N TYR A 8 7.54 -0.15 13.92
CA TYR A 8 8.02 0.85 12.98
C TYR A 8 9.47 0.60 12.54
N GLU A 9 10.36 0.22 13.46
CA GLU A 9 11.74 -0.14 13.15
C GLU A 9 11.82 -1.35 12.21
N GLU A 10 11.03 -2.39 12.44
CA GLU A 10 10.92 -3.54 11.54
C GLU A 10 10.38 -3.15 10.15
N MET A 11 9.38 -2.27 10.10
CA MET A 11 8.85 -1.77 8.82
C MET A 11 9.91 -0.98 8.04
N GLN A 12 10.77 -0.23 8.71
CA GLN A 12 11.90 0.45 8.06
C GLN A 12 12.98 -0.52 7.56
N CYS A 13 13.13 -1.70 8.16
CA CYS A 13 13.99 -2.74 7.60
C CYS A 13 13.43 -3.31 6.28
N ILE A 14 12.11 -3.36 6.14
CA ILE A 14 11.44 -3.81 4.92
C ILE A 14 11.50 -2.73 3.83
N ALA A 15 11.18 -1.50 4.18
CA ALA A 15 11.14 -0.38 3.25
C ALA A 15 11.68 0.90 3.92
N PRO A 16 13.00 1.14 3.84
CA PRO A 16 13.64 2.30 4.44
C PRO A 16 13.03 3.62 3.96
N LEU A 17 12.86 4.58 4.88
CA LEU A 17 12.33 5.91 4.54
C LEU A 17 13.20 6.66 3.51
N ALA A 18 14.49 6.32 3.43
CA ALA A 18 15.40 6.90 2.44
C ALA A 18 15.01 6.58 0.98
N LEU A 19 14.14 5.60 0.76
CA LEU A 19 13.59 5.25 -0.55
C LEU A 19 12.35 6.09 -0.93
N ALA A 20 11.83 6.87 0.00
CA ALA A 20 10.64 7.69 -0.25
C ALA A 20 10.96 8.87 -1.16
N GLU A 21 9.98 9.24 -1.98
CA GLU A 21 10.02 10.47 -2.76
C GLU A 21 10.10 11.70 -1.85
N SER A 22 10.82 12.73 -2.26
CA SER A 22 11.08 13.93 -1.47
C SER A 22 9.83 14.75 -1.10
N TRP A 23 8.76 14.57 -1.83
CA TRP A 23 7.46 15.23 -1.61
C TRP A 23 6.51 14.40 -0.73
N ASP A 24 6.87 13.15 -0.42
CA ASP A 24 6.04 12.20 0.30
C ASP A 24 6.13 12.38 1.82
N ASN A 25 5.19 11.77 2.55
CA ASN A 25 5.15 11.78 4.01
C ASN A 25 4.88 10.38 4.59
N PRO A 26 5.74 9.37 4.33
CA PRO A 26 5.62 8.07 4.97
C PRO A 26 6.19 8.08 6.39
N GLY A 27 5.92 7.04 7.15
CA GLY A 27 6.47 6.80 8.47
C GLY A 27 5.43 6.71 9.57
N LEU A 28 5.86 6.90 10.82
CA LEU A 28 4.98 6.93 11.99
C LEU A 28 4.28 8.28 12.07
N LEU A 29 3.05 8.37 11.54
CA LEU A 29 2.31 9.62 11.39
C LEU A 29 1.45 9.98 12.59
N VAL A 30 0.98 8.96 13.33
CA VAL A 30 0.24 9.14 14.59
C VAL A 30 0.81 8.16 15.60
N ASP A 31 1.36 8.67 16.69
CA ASP A 31 1.89 7.87 17.79
C ASP A 31 1.06 8.10 19.05
N CYS A 32 0.31 7.09 19.45
CA CYS A 32 -0.45 7.07 20.71
C CYS A 32 0.29 6.30 21.82
N GLY A 33 1.49 5.80 21.53
CA GLY A 33 2.25 4.96 22.45
C GLY A 33 1.61 3.60 22.71
N GLY A 34 2.12 2.94 23.74
CA GLY A 34 1.54 1.69 24.26
C GLY A 34 2.02 0.41 23.57
N GLY A 35 1.47 -0.71 24.04
CA GLY A 35 1.73 -2.03 23.49
C GLY A 35 0.71 -2.42 22.43
N VAL A 36 1.19 -3.04 21.35
CA VAL A 36 0.37 -3.49 20.23
C VAL A 36 0.23 -5.01 20.30
N SER A 37 -1.02 -5.49 20.29
CA SER A 37 -1.34 -6.90 20.18
C SER A 37 -2.07 -7.26 18.88
N ARG A 38 -2.66 -6.26 18.25
CA ARG A 38 -3.37 -6.40 16.95
C ARG A 38 -3.06 -5.22 16.06
N VAL A 39 -2.83 -5.50 14.79
CA VAL A 39 -2.59 -4.52 13.73
C VAL A 39 -3.67 -4.70 12.66
N LEU A 40 -4.19 -3.59 12.16
CA LEU A 40 -5.03 -3.57 10.97
C LEU A 40 -4.16 -3.07 9.81
N VAL A 41 -4.22 -3.74 8.67
CA VAL A 41 -3.53 -3.32 7.44
C VAL A 41 -4.56 -2.88 6.41
N THR A 42 -4.34 -1.75 5.77
CA THR A 42 -5.28 -1.16 4.81
C THR A 42 -4.55 -0.36 3.73
N LEU A 43 -5.25 -0.05 2.63
CA LEU A 43 -4.76 0.90 1.64
C LEU A 43 -4.90 2.34 2.16
N ASP A 44 -6.12 2.70 2.56
CA ASP A 44 -6.46 4.03 3.08
C ASP A 44 -6.96 3.94 4.52
N ILE A 45 -6.63 4.92 5.36
CA ILE A 45 -7.24 5.09 6.67
C ILE A 45 -8.44 6.02 6.54
N THR A 46 -9.64 5.43 6.48
CA THR A 46 -10.91 6.16 6.48
C THR A 46 -11.54 6.17 7.89
N PRO A 47 -12.58 6.98 8.16
CA PRO A 47 -13.31 6.93 9.43
C PRO A 47 -13.83 5.52 9.75
N GLU A 48 -14.34 4.80 8.74
CA GLU A 48 -14.86 3.44 8.89
C GLU A 48 -13.76 2.44 9.27
N VAL A 49 -12.56 2.62 8.72
CA VAL A 49 -11.37 1.81 9.06
C VAL A 49 -10.94 2.06 10.51
N VAL A 50 -10.98 3.31 10.98
CA VAL A 50 -10.69 3.64 12.39
C VAL A 50 -11.72 3.01 13.32
N GLU A 51 -13.01 3.08 12.97
CA GLU A 51 -14.08 2.43 13.74
C GLU A 51 -13.91 0.89 13.78
N GLU A 52 -13.54 0.30 12.64
CA GLU A 52 -13.26 -1.13 12.57
C GLU A 52 -12.08 -1.52 13.46
N ALA A 53 -10.98 -0.78 13.39
CA ALA A 53 -9.79 -1.00 14.21
C ALA A 53 -10.12 -0.90 15.71
N ALA A 54 -10.87 0.13 16.10
CA ALA A 54 -11.33 0.30 17.49
C ALA A 54 -12.19 -0.87 17.96
N ARG A 55 -13.19 -1.29 17.16
CA ARG A 55 -14.07 -2.41 17.47
C ARG A 55 -13.30 -3.74 17.61
N LYS A 56 -12.25 -3.92 16.81
CA LYS A 56 -11.40 -5.12 16.83
C LYS A 56 -10.28 -5.06 17.88
N GLY A 57 -10.13 -3.95 18.59
CA GLY A 57 -9.08 -3.75 19.59
C GLY A 57 -7.68 -3.68 18.97
N CYS A 58 -7.55 -3.09 17.76
CA CYS A 58 -6.27 -2.85 17.13
C CYS A 58 -5.65 -1.57 17.73
N GLY A 59 -4.41 -1.66 18.22
CA GLY A 59 -3.65 -0.50 18.70
C GLY A 59 -2.83 0.21 17.61
N LEU A 60 -2.78 -0.38 16.41
CA LEU A 60 -2.01 0.14 15.28
C LEU A 60 -2.74 -0.13 13.97
N ILE A 61 -2.71 0.86 13.08
CA ILE A 61 -3.05 0.70 11.67
C ILE A 61 -1.78 0.92 10.85
N VAL A 62 -1.50 0.02 9.91
CA VAL A 62 -0.48 0.18 8.88
C VAL A 62 -1.18 0.42 7.56
N SER A 63 -0.91 1.55 6.92
CA SER A 63 -1.51 1.93 5.65
C SER A 63 -0.48 2.12 4.54
N HIS A 64 -0.95 2.02 3.30
CA HIS A 64 -0.15 2.44 2.16
C HIS A 64 -0.22 3.96 1.99
N HIS A 65 -1.41 4.53 1.90
CA HIS A 65 -1.57 5.97 1.76
C HIS A 65 -1.46 6.69 3.11
N PRO A 66 -0.77 7.85 3.15
CA PRO A 66 -0.56 8.60 4.38
C PRO A 66 -1.84 9.28 4.87
N VAL A 67 -2.21 9.04 6.14
CA VAL A 67 -3.34 9.69 6.78
C VAL A 67 -3.11 11.19 7.01
N ILE A 68 -1.86 11.61 7.05
CA ILE A 68 -1.43 13.00 7.07
C ILE A 68 -0.45 13.19 5.92
N PHE A 69 -0.90 13.78 4.81
CA PHE A 69 -0.04 14.04 3.66
C PHE A 69 0.61 15.43 3.74
N SER A 70 -0.14 16.42 4.17
CA SER A 70 0.34 17.79 4.34
C SER A 70 0.24 18.22 5.81
N PRO A 71 1.07 19.20 6.27
CA PRO A 71 1.00 19.70 7.63
C PRO A 71 -0.40 20.18 8.02
N LEU A 72 -0.88 19.71 9.17
CA LEU A 72 -2.20 20.07 9.67
C LEU A 72 -2.15 21.49 10.29
N LYS A 73 -3.01 22.38 9.82
CA LYS A 73 -3.16 23.73 10.38
C LYS A 73 -4.22 23.83 11.46
N LYS A 74 -5.14 22.86 11.51
CA LYS A 74 -6.21 22.75 12.51
C LYS A 74 -6.63 21.28 12.60
N LEU A 75 -7.21 20.90 13.73
CA LEU A 75 -7.82 19.58 13.95
C LEU A 75 -9.27 19.79 14.37
N SER A 76 -10.15 18.95 13.86
CA SER A 76 -11.56 18.87 14.21
C SER A 76 -11.94 17.43 14.59
N GLY A 77 -13.08 17.26 15.23
CA GLY A 77 -13.57 15.91 15.58
C GLY A 77 -13.87 15.00 14.38
N GLN A 78 -13.91 15.57 13.18
CA GLN A 78 -14.17 14.83 11.94
C GLN A 78 -12.88 14.38 11.23
N ASP A 79 -11.73 14.94 11.62
CA ASP A 79 -10.45 14.57 11.02
C ASP A 79 -10.04 13.16 11.45
N VAL A 80 -9.61 12.35 10.49
CA VAL A 80 -9.21 10.95 10.74
C VAL A 80 -8.05 10.87 11.73
N ALA A 81 -7.07 11.79 11.62
CA ALA A 81 -5.95 11.87 12.57
C ALA A 81 -6.43 12.12 14.01
N PHE A 82 -7.46 12.99 14.20
CA PHE A 82 -8.06 13.21 15.51
C PHE A 82 -8.78 11.95 16.02
N GLN A 83 -9.51 11.24 15.14
CA GLN A 83 -10.21 10.03 15.51
C GLN A 83 -9.25 8.92 15.92
N LEU A 84 -8.09 8.78 15.26
CA LEU A 84 -7.03 7.87 15.65
C LEU A 84 -6.55 8.14 17.08
N VAL A 85 -6.19 9.40 17.36
CA VAL A 85 -5.73 9.83 18.69
C VAL A 85 -6.81 9.60 19.75
N LYS A 86 -8.07 9.95 19.46
CA LYS A 86 -9.21 9.75 20.37
C LYS A 86 -9.42 8.29 20.74
N ASN A 87 -9.14 7.36 19.83
CA ASN A 87 -9.28 5.92 20.06
C ASN A 87 -7.99 5.26 20.56
N GLY A 88 -6.89 6.01 20.74
CA GLY A 88 -5.60 5.48 21.15
C GLY A 88 -4.96 4.56 20.10
N ILE A 89 -5.21 4.81 18.82
CA ILE A 89 -4.73 3.98 17.70
C ILE A 89 -3.60 4.73 17.00
N SER A 90 -2.43 4.12 16.92
CA SER A 90 -1.30 4.64 16.16
C SER A 90 -1.43 4.34 14.66
N ALA A 91 -0.75 5.12 13.82
CA ALA A 91 -0.75 4.93 12.38
C ALA A 91 0.65 5.03 11.79
N ILE A 92 1.06 3.98 11.07
CA ILE A 92 2.28 3.92 10.28
C ILE A 92 1.88 3.89 8.79
N CYS A 93 2.53 4.71 7.99
CA CYS A 93 2.36 4.74 6.55
C CYS A 93 3.64 4.24 5.86
N MET A 94 3.46 3.33 4.90
CA MET A 94 4.52 2.82 4.03
C MET A 94 4.06 3.06 2.59
N HIS A 95 4.46 4.19 2.00
CA HIS A 95 3.97 4.70 0.72
C HIS A 95 5.01 4.52 -0.39
N THR A 96 5.55 5.60 -0.95
CA THR A 96 6.51 5.50 -2.04
C THR A 96 7.80 4.75 -1.69
N ASN A 97 8.20 4.75 -0.43
CA ASN A 97 9.29 3.92 0.05
C ASN A 97 8.99 2.42 -0.11
N LEU A 98 7.74 1.98 0.09
CA LEU A 98 7.33 0.58 -0.11
C LEU A 98 7.16 0.27 -1.60
N ASP A 99 6.77 1.25 -2.42
CA ASP A 99 6.74 1.08 -3.88
C ASP A 99 8.13 0.80 -4.45
N ALA A 100 9.14 1.53 -3.96
CA ALA A 100 10.52 1.44 -4.42
C ALA A 100 11.31 0.27 -3.83
N ALA A 101 10.92 -0.22 -2.66
CA ALA A 101 11.65 -1.26 -1.93
C ALA A 101 11.76 -2.57 -2.71
N GLU A 102 12.86 -3.31 -2.47
CA GLU A 102 12.98 -4.71 -2.89
C GLU A 102 11.89 -5.56 -2.20
N GLY A 103 11.20 -6.39 -2.96
CA GLY A 103 10.02 -7.14 -2.50
C GLY A 103 8.79 -6.27 -2.24
N GLY A 104 8.84 -4.98 -2.55
CA GLY A 104 7.75 -4.02 -2.38
C GLY A 104 6.65 -4.13 -3.43
N VAL A 105 5.77 -3.13 -3.45
CA VAL A 105 4.52 -3.16 -4.25
C VAL A 105 4.81 -3.38 -5.74
N ASN A 106 5.78 -2.66 -6.30
CA ASN A 106 6.07 -2.75 -7.73
C ASN A 106 6.61 -4.14 -8.13
N GLU A 107 7.43 -4.77 -7.28
CA GLU A 107 7.93 -6.13 -7.56
C GLU A 107 6.85 -7.18 -7.38
N VAL A 108 5.98 -7.03 -6.40
CA VAL A 108 4.80 -7.90 -6.22
C VAL A 108 3.89 -7.81 -7.44
N LEU A 109 3.63 -6.61 -7.96
CA LEU A 109 2.84 -6.41 -9.19
C LEU A 109 3.54 -7.02 -10.40
N ALA A 110 4.83 -6.78 -10.59
CA ALA A 110 5.62 -7.37 -11.67
C ALA A 110 5.58 -8.91 -11.63
N GLY A 111 5.69 -9.49 -10.43
CA GLY A 111 5.58 -10.94 -10.22
C GLY A 111 4.21 -11.51 -10.62
N ILE A 112 3.11 -10.74 -10.49
CA ILE A 112 1.78 -11.15 -10.95
C ILE A 112 1.75 -11.39 -12.45
N PHE A 113 2.53 -10.62 -13.22
CA PHE A 113 2.64 -10.73 -14.67
C PHE A 113 3.68 -11.76 -15.11
N GLY A 114 4.41 -12.38 -14.17
CA GLY A 114 5.52 -13.29 -14.49
C GLY A 114 6.70 -12.56 -15.13
N MET A 115 6.90 -11.29 -14.75
CA MET A 115 7.99 -10.47 -15.26
C MET A 115 9.33 -11.02 -14.78
N ARG A 116 10.32 -11.04 -15.68
CA ARG A 116 11.69 -11.49 -15.45
C ARG A 116 12.66 -10.40 -15.87
N GLU A 117 13.92 -10.51 -15.41
CA GLU A 117 14.98 -9.57 -15.74
C GLU A 117 14.56 -8.12 -15.43
N MET A 118 13.99 -7.95 -14.23
CA MET A 118 13.45 -6.67 -13.81
C MET A 118 14.54 -5.65 -13.55
N GLU A 119 14.35 -4.46 -14.08
CA GLU A 119 15.15 -3.28 -13.79
C GLU A 119 14.26 -2.18 -13.22
N ALA A 120 14.80 -1.43 -12.25
CA ALA A 120 14.13 -0.26 -11.72
C ALA A 120 14.26 0.91 -12.72
N PHE A 121 13.21 1.70 -12.86
CA PHE A 121 13.23 2.98 -13.57
C PHE A 121 12.46 4.06 -12.78
N ALA A 122 12.52 5.31 -13.25
CA ALA A 122 11.88 6.44 -12.56
C ALA A 122 12.26 6.49 -11.06
N GLU A 123 13.57 6.52 -10.77
CA GLU A 123 14.12 6.60 -9.41
C GLU A 123 13.65 5.49 -8.47
N GLY A 124 13.27 4.33 -9.02
CA GLY A 124 12.79 3.17 -8.27
C GLY A 124 11.26 3.04 -8.21
N CYS A 125 10.51 4.05 -8.64
CA CYS A 125 9.04 4.05 -8.64
C CYS A 125 8.40 3.15 -9.69
N GLY A 126 9.19 2.47 -10.54
CA GLY A 126 8.68 1.54 -11.53
C GLY A 126 9.59 0.34 -11.73
N ARG A 127 9.07 -0.67 -12.41
CA ARG A 127 9.82 -1.84 -12.88
C ARG A 127 9.56 -2.05 -14.36
N VAL A 128 10.61 -2.35 -15.11
CA VAL A 128 10.57 -2.81 -16.51
C VAL A 128 11.24 -4.16 -16.56
N GLY A 129 10.76 -5.04 -17.42
CA GLY A 129 11.33 -6.38 -17.58
C GLY A 129 10.64 -7.13 -18.70
N SER A 130 11.05 -8.37 -18.93
CA SER A 130 10.52 -9.24 -19.97
C SER A 130 9.40 -10.13 -19.44
N ILE A 131 8.37 -10.36 -20.27
CA ILE A 131 7.31 -11.35 -20.03
C ILE A 131 7.23 -12.30 -21.23
N GLU A 132 6.53 -13.43 -21.07
CA GLU A 132 6.20 -14.28 -22.24
C GLU A 132 5.38 -13.46 -23.24
N PRO A 133 5.71 -13.53 -24.56
CA PRO A 133 5.00 -12.76 -25.58
C PRO A 133 3.49 -12.98 -25.53
N VAL A 134 2.74 -11.93 -25.45
CA VAL A 134 1.28 -11.97 -25.28
C VAL A 134 0.65 -10.74 -25.94
N THR A 135 -0.57 -10.89 -26.45
CA THR A 135 -1.32 -9.72 -26.96
C THR A 135 -1.81 -8.83 -25.82
N VAL A 136 -2.00 -7.55 -26.07
CA VAL A 136 -2.48 -6.60 -25.05
C VAL A 136 -3.82 -7.04 -24.43
N PRO A 137 -4.85 -7.51 -25.20
CA PRO A 137 -6.09 -8.02 -24.63
C PRO A 137 -5.90 -9.24 -23.72
N GLU A 138 -5.01 -10.17 -24.11
CA GLU A 138 -4.71 -11.35 -23.29
C GLU A 138 -3.99 -10.97 -21.99
N LEU A 139 -3.03 -10.01 -22.04
CA LEU A 139 -2.36 -9.50 -20.87
C LEU A 139 -3.35 -8.84 -19.90
N ALA A 140 -4.26 -8.01 -20.43
CA ALA A 140 -5.31 -7.38 -19.63
C ALA A 140 -6.22 -8.42 -18.94
N LYS A 141 -6.59 -9.48 -19.64
CA LYS A 141 -7.36 -10.59 -19.07
C LYS A 141 -6.59 -11.34 -17.98
N LYS A 142 -5.29 -11.63 -18.20
CA LYS A 142 -4.43 -12.23 -17.17
C LYS A 142 -4.34 -11.36 -15.93
N ALA A 143 -4.14 -10.04 -16.10
CA ALA A 143 -4.10 -9.08 -15.01
C ALA A 143 -5.41 -9.09 -14.20
N GLN A 144 -6.55 -9.01 -14.88
CA GLN A 144 -7.86 -9.05 -14.22
C GLN A 144 -8.05 -10.33 -13.41
N GLN A 145 -7.71 -11.47 -13.96
CA GLN A 145 -7.81 -12.77 -13.29
C GLN A 145 -6.90 -12.86 -12.06
N ALA A 146 -5.65 -12.44 -12.19
CA ALA A 146 -4.67 -12.49 -11.11
C ALA A 146 -5.04 -11.56 -9.95
N LEU A 147 -5.52 -10.36 -10.24
CA LEU A 147 -5.97 -9.40 -9.22
C LEU A 147 -7.27 -9.85 -8.55
N ALA A 148 -8.25 -10.33 -9.31
CA ALA A 148 -9.52 -10.83 -8.77
C ALA A 148 -9.30 -12.01 -7.80
N SER A 149 -8.43 -12.95 -8.15
CA SER A 149 -8.12 -14.11 -7.31
C SER A 149 -7.46 -13.70 -5.98
N ARG A 150 -6.62 -12.67 -5.97
CA ARG A 150 -5.95 -12.16 -4.76
C ARG A 150 -6.89 -11.36 -3.86
N CYS A 151 -7.87 -10.69 -4.45
CA CYS A 151 -8.86 -9.90 -3.70
C CYS A 151 -10.09 -10.72 -3.28
N ASN A 152 -10.14 -12.03 -3.54
CA ASN A 152 -11.32 -12.89 -3.34
C ASN A 152 -12.59 -12.29 -3.99
N GLN A 153 -12.44 -11.63 -5.13
CA GLN A 153 -13.53 -10.99 -5.87
C GLN A 153 -13.91 -11.84 -7.10
N PRO A 154 -15.18 -11.88 -7.47
CA PRO A 154 -15.58 -12.51 -8.73
C PRO A 154 -15.01 -11.75 -9.92
N LEU A 155 -14.61 -12.47 -10.98
CA LEU A 155 -13.99 -11.92 -12.20
C LEU A 155 -14.85 -10.89 -12.93
N ASP A 156 -16.16 -10.99 -12.78
CA ASP A 156 -17.19 -10.10 -13.35
C ASP A 156 -17.69 -9.05 -12.35
N GLY A 157 -17.10 -9.01 -11.14
CA GLY A 157 -17.44 -8.04 -10.12
C GLY A 157 -16.99 -6.61 -10.45
N PRO A 158 -17.67 -5.59 -9.90
CA PRO A 158 -17.34 -4.20 -10.18
C PRO A 158 -15.97 -3.76 -9.66
N ALA A 159 -15.33 -4.55 -8.78
CA ALA A 159 -14.11 -4.15 -8.07
C ALA A 159 -12.82 -4.36 -8.87
N VAL A 160 -12.79 -5.22 -9.89
CA VAL A 160 -11.57 -5.49 -10.68
C VAL A 160 -11.86 -5.22 -12.15
N GLN A 161 -11.51 -4.02 -12.60
CA GLN A 161 -11.60 -3.65 -14.02
C GLN A 161 -10.23 -3.25 -14.53
N VAL A 162 -9.74 -3.92 -15.57
CA VAL A 162 -8.52 -3.56 -16.28
C VAL A 162 -8.89 -2.85 -17.56
N LYS A 163 -8.48 -1.59 -17.68
CA LYS A 163 -8.62 -0.79 -18.91
C LYS A 163 -7.32 -0.84 -19.69
N PHE A 164 -7.40 -0.99 -20.99
CA PHE A 164 -6.24 -1.04 -21.88
C PHE A 164 -6.51 -0.36 -23.22
N ALA A 165 -5.45 0.05 -23.89
CA ALA A 165 -5.47 0.50 -25.28
C ALA A 165 -4.80 -0.56 -26.13
N ASP A 166 -5.57 -1.20 -27.01
CA ASP A 166 -5.04 -2.21 -27.93
C ASP A 166 -4.41 -1.52 -29.14
N THR A 167 -3.11 -1.66 -29.27
CA THR A 167 -2.33 -1.16 -30.42
C THR A 167 -2.11 -2.21 -31.50
N GLY A 168 -2.65 -3.42 -31.33
CA GLY A 168 -2.41 -4.58 -32.19
C GLY A 168 -0.99 -5.15 -32.11
N LYS A 169 -0.18 -4.69 -31.13
CA LYS A 169 1.18 -5.18 -30.90
C LYS A 169 1.21 -6.28 -29.85
N THR A 170 2.23 -7.13 -29.96
CA THR A 170 2.59 -8.09 -28.91
C THR A 170 3.45 -7.39 -27.86
N VAL A 171 3.19 -7.67 -26.59
CA VAL A 171 4.01 -7.28 -25.44
C VAL A 171 4.94 -8.43 -25.09
N GLN A 172 6.19 -8.11 -24.81
CA GLN A 172 7.20 -9.09 -24.41
C GLN A 172 8.15 -8.54 -23.37
#